data_1b83bc47b58c4147378571122f21e3cf
#
_entry.id   1b83bc47b58c4147378571122f21e3cf
#
_cell.length_a   1.000
_cell.length_b   1.000
_cell.length_c   1.000
_cell.angle_alpha   90.00
_cell.angle_beta   90.00
_cell.angle_gamma   90.00
#
_symmetry.space_group_name_H-M   'P 1'
#
loop_
_entity.id
_entity.type
_entity.pdbx_description
1 polymer ?
#
loop_
_entity_poly.entity_id
_entity_poly.type
_entity_poly.pdbx_seq_one_letter_code
_entity_poly.pdbx_strand_id
1 'polypeptide(L)'
;MHSTFAQLVQGLHPKCEQLIGMTPCRHGYLPKDIPRQGVYLFSEGAEHLYVGRSNNIRNRYGRHCNPGATHRMAAFAFKLARNATGKMIASYRVGEDSRKGLMLNLEFKNAFDQAKARIRRMDFRFVEETDQNAQALLEIYCTLALNARYNDFNTH
;
A
#
# COMPACT_ATOMS: atom_id res chain seq x y z
N MET A 1 -11.48 24.03 16.19
CA MET A 1 -10.84 23.38 15.03
C MET A 1 -11.03 24.26 13.81
N HIS A 2 -9.98 24.43 13.03
CA HIS A 2 -10.04 25.23 11.79
C HIS A 2 -11.12 24.67 10.85
N SER A 3 -11.93 25.55 10.24
CA SER A 3 -13.12 25.16 9.47
C SER A 3 -12.80 24.28 8.27
N THR A 4 -11.75 24.60 7.52
CA THR A 4 -11.32 23.80 6.36
C THR A 4 -10.92 22.38 6.79
N PHE A 5 -10.13 22.27 7.85
CA PHE A 5 -9.70 20.98 8.40
C PHE A 5 -10.91 20.19 8.93
N ALA A 6 -11.83 20.85 9.63
CA ALA A 6 -13.04 20.22 10.15
C ALA A 6 -13.90 19.61 9.03
N GLN A 7 -14.06 20.32 7.90
CA GLN A 7 -14.78 19.81 6.74
C GLN A 7 -14.11 18.55 6.16
N LEU A 8 -12.79 18.57 6.02
CA LEU A 8 -12.05 17.40 5.53
C LEU A 8 -12.20 16.20 6.47
N VAL A 9 -12.08 16.44 7.78
CA VAL A 9 -12.19 15.39 8.80
C VAL A 9 -13.57 14.73 8.79
N GLN A 10 -14.64 15.49 8.59
CA GLN A 10 -16.01 14.95 8.55
C GLN A 10 -16.22 13.95 7.42
N GLY A 11 -15.48 14.08 6.32
CA GLY A 11 -15.57 13.17 5.18
C GLY A 11 -14.79 11.87 5.33
N LEU A 12 -13.91 11.75 6.32
CA LEU A 12 -12.97 10.63 6.41
C LEU A 12 -13.66 9.31 6.77
N HIS A 13 -14.49 9.31 7.80
CA HIS A 13 -15.16 8.08 8.23
C HIS A 13 -16.09 7.49 7.16
N PRO A 14 -16.97 8.27 6.51
CA PRO A 14 -17.81 7.75 5.43
C PRO A 14 -17.01 7.14 4.27
N LYS A 15 -15.90 7.76 3.91
CA LYS A 15 -15.01 7.24 2.86
C LYS A 15 -14.33 5.94 3.28
N CYS A 16 -13.90 5.84 4.52
CA CYS A 16 -13.32 4.60 5.05
C CYS A 16 -14.37 3.48 5.06
N GLU A 17 -15.60 3.77 5.48
CA GLU A 17 -16.70 2.81 5.43
C GLU A 17 -16.98 2.35 3.98
N GLN A 18 -16.95 3.27 3.02
CA GLN A 18 -17.10 2.95 1.61
C GLN A 18 -15.96 2.03 1.12
N LEU A 19 -14.73 2.28 1.56
CA LEU A 19 -13.58 1.46 1.21
C LEU A 19 -13.74 0.02 1.69
N ILE A 20 -14.05 -0.17 2.96
CA ILE A 20 -14.19 -1.52 3.53
C ILE A 20 -15.46 -2.23 3.09
N GLY A 21 -16.50 -1.49 2.72
CA GLY A 21 -17.76 -2.03 2.22
C GLY A 21 -17.73 -2.46 0.76
N MET A 22 -16.70 -2.09 0.02
CA MET A 22 -16.54 -2.46 -1.37
C MET A 22 -16.26 -3.96 -1.50
N THR A 23 -16.87 -4.61 -2.50
CA THR A 23 -16.49 -5.97 -2.89
C THR A 23 -15.05 -5.97 -3.40
N PRO A 24 -14.16 -6.81 -2.85
CA PRO A 24 -12.76 -6.77 -3.25
C PRO A 24 -12.53 -7.23 -4.68
N CYS A 25 -11.53 -6.65 -5.32
CA CYS A 25 -11.02 -7.07 -6.62
C CYS A 25 -9.80 -7.95 -6.44
N ARG A 26 -9.49 -8.73 -7.48
CA ARG A 26 -8.30 -9.56 -7.52
C ARG A 26 -7.50 -9.31 -8.79
N HIS A 27 -6.25 -9.73 -8.80
CA HIS A 27 -5.37 -9.60 -9.95
C HIS A 27 -6.01 -10.24 -11.20
N GLY A 28 -5.97 -9.53 -12.31
CA GLY A 28 -6.60 -9.96 -13.56
C GLY A 28 -8.08 -9.61 -13.69
N TYR A 29 -8.73 -9.16 -12.60
CA TYR A 29 -10.15 -8.84 -12.57
C TYR A 29 -10.42 -7.41 -12.06
N LEU A 30 -9.47 -6.49 -12.26
CA LEU A 30 -9.68 -5.09 -11.91
C LEU A 30 -10.74 -4.47 -12.85
N PRO A 31 -11.70 -3.70 -12.31
CA PRO A 31 -12.72 -3.04 -13.13
C PRO A 31 -12.09 -2.09 -14.16
N LYS A 32 -12.74 -1.93 -15.31
CA LYS A 32 -12.29 -0.97 -16.32
C LYS A 32 -12.46 0.48 -15.86
N ASP A 33 -13.44 0.73 -15.02
CA ASP A 33 -13.85 2.05 -14.53
C ASP A 33 -13.28 2.38 -13.15
N ILE A 34 -12.13 1.79 -12.80
CA ILE A 34 -11.45 2.10 -11.53
C ILE A 34 -11.17 3.61 -11.44
N PRO A 35 -11.49 4.27 -10.30
CA PRO A 35 -11.20 5.69 -10.15
C PRO A 35 -9.70 5.95 -10.27
N ARG A 36 -9.35 7.06 -10.90
CA ARG A 36 -7.95 7.40 -11.11
C ARG A 36 -7.24 7.74 -9.79
N GLN A 37 -7.91 8.54 -8.96
CA GLN A 37 -7.34 9.10 -7.73
C GLN A 37 -8.08 8.58 -6.51
N GLY A 38 -7.34 8.24 -5.47
CA GLY A 38 -7.96 7.82 -4.22
C GLY A 38 -7.04 7.06 -3.31
N VAL A 39 -7.69 6.33 -2.40
CA VAL A 39 -7.03 5.49 -1.40
C VAL A 39 -7.39 4.04 -1.68
N TYR A 40 -6.42 3.16 -1.45
CA TYR A 40 -6.59 1.73 -1.69
C TYR A 40 -6.16 0.92 -0.48
N LEU A 41 -6.62 -0.34 -0.44
CA LEU A 41 -6.40 -1.26 0.67
C LEU A 41 -6.09 -2.65 0.15
N PHE A 42 -5.02 -3.25 0.65
CA PHE A 42 -4.72 -4.66 0.48
C PHE A 42 -5.07 -5.41 1.77
N SER A 43 -5.78 -6.53 1.63
CA SER A 43 -6.21 -7.37 2.76
C SER A 43 -6.05 -8.85 2.43
N GLU A 44 -5.89 -9.66 3.48
CA GLU A 44 -5.99 -11.12 3.41
C GLU A 44 -7.10 -11.54 4.37
N GLY A 45 -8.26 -11.91 3.84
CA GLY A 45 -9.43 -12.18 4.65
C GLY A 45 -9.83 -10.96 5.48
N ALA A 46 -9.96 -11.13 6.78
CA ALA A 46 -10.31 -10.07 7.73
C ALA A 46 -9.10 -9.21 8.15
N GLU A 47 -7.88 -9.58 7.76
CA GLU A 47 -6.68 -8.85 8.14
C GLU A 47 -6.36 -7.78 7.10
N HIS A 48 -6.36 -6.51 7.52
CA HIS A 48 -5.98 -5.39 6.69
C HIS A 48 -4.47 -5.19 6.78
N LEU A 49 -3.79 -5.17 5.63
CA LEU A 49 -2.34 -5.24 5.60
C LEU A 49 -1.68 -3.93 5.20
N TYR A 50 -2.22 -3.25 4.21
CA TYR A 50 -1.56 -2.06 3.68
C TYR A 50 -2.57 -1.10 3.05
N VAL A 51 -2.52 0.16 3.47
CA VAL A 51 -3.28 1.27 2.90
C VAL A 51 -2.31 2.16 2.13
N GLY A 52 -2.72 2.63 0.98
CA GLY A 52 -1.95 3.61 0.23
C GLY A 52 -2.84 4.59 -0.51
N ARG A 53 -2.24 5.61 -1.09
CA ARG A 53 -2.94 6.58 -1.92
C ARG A 53 -2.23 6.78 -3.25
N SER A 54 -2.97 7.18 -4.27
CA SER A 54 -2.41 7.39 -5.59
C SER A 54 -3.28 8.32 -6.42
N ASN A 55 -2.65 9.03 -7.34
CA ASN A 55 -3.34 9.75 -8.41
C ASN A 55 -3.50 8.89 -9.68
N ASN A 56 -3.07 7.64 -9.61
CA ASN A 56 -3.32 6.64 -10.64
C ASN A 56 -3.33 5.25 -9.98
N ILE A 57 -4.48 4.85 -9.45
CA ILE A 57 -4.64 3.63 -8.66
C ILE A 57 -4.28 2.39 -9.48
N ARG A 58 -4.72 2.31 -10.74
CA ARG A 58 -4.42 1.16 -11.61
C ARG A 58 -2.91 0.98 -11.80
N ASN A 59 -2.20 2.07 -12.09
CA ASN A 59 -0.75 2.02 -12.25
C ASN A 59 -0.07 1.63 -10.94
N ARG A 60 -0.52 2.21 -9.83
CA ARG A 60 0.05 1.90 -8.50
C ARG A 60 -0.17 0.44 -8.13
N TYR A 61 -1.31 -0.15 -8.48
CA TYR A 61 -1.53 -1.57 -8.27
C TYR A 61 -0.47 -2.42 -8.96
N GLY A 62 -0.21 -2.14 -10.23
CA GLY A 62 0.84 -2.84 -10.99
C GLY A 62 2.23 -2.67 -10.39
N ARG A 63 2.53 -1.47 -9.90
CA ARG A 63 3.81 -1.19 -9.22
C ARG A 63 4.00 -2.00 -7.94
N HIS A 64 2.92 -2.39 -7.28
CA HIS A 64 3.01 -3.23 -6.09
C HIS A 64 3.27 -4.70 -6.41
N CYS A 65 2.74 -5.24 -7.48
CA CYS A 65 2.65 -6.68 -7.61
C CYS A 65 2.99 -7.25 -9.00
N ASN A 66 3.21 -6.45 -10.03
CA ASN A 66 3.60 -7.00 -11.32
C ASN A 66 4.98 -7.66 -11.22
N PRO A 67 5.20 -8.80 -11.91
CA PRO A 67 6.49 -9.50 -11.85
C PRO A 67 7.69 -8.62 -12.18
N GLY A 68 7.52 -7.66 -13.11
CA GLY A 68 8.56 -6.70 -13.49
C GLY A 68 8.73 -5.51 -12.54
N ALA A 69 7.90 -5.37 -11.51
CA ALA A 69 8.02 -4.26 -10.57
C ALA A 69 9.31 -4.37 -9.77
N THR A 70 10.10 -3.29 -9.77
CA THR A 70 11.40 -3.25 -9.08
C THR A 70 11.23 -2.92 -7.59
N HIS A 71 12.32 -3.07 -6.83
CA HIS A 71 12.36 -2.70 -5.42
C HIS A 71 12.06 -1.21 -5.17
N ARG A 72 12.27 -0.35 -6.18
CA ARG A 72 11.95 1.08 -6.10
C ARG A 72 10.45 1.35 -6.26
N MET A 73 9.75 0.47 -6.98
CA MET A 73 8.32 0.59 -7.25
C MET A 73 7.48 -0.08 -6.18
N ALA A 74 7.86 -1.29 -5.76
CA ALA A 74 7.06 -2.18 -4.93
C ALA A 74 7.44 -2.05 -3.45
N ALA A 75 7.14 -0.90 -2.84
CA ALA A 75 7.51 -0.61 -1.46
C ALA A 75 6.87 -1.59 -0.46
N PHE A 76 5.63 -1.98 -0.67
CA PHE A 76 4.94 -2.94 0.19
C PHE A 76 5.57 -4.33 0.10
N ALA A 77 5.85 -4.81 -1.12
CA ALA A 77 6.53 -6.08 -1.32
C ALA A 77 7.91 -6.08 -0.67
N PHE A 78 8.62 -4.95 -0.74
CA PHE A 78 9.92 -4.81 -0.10
C PHE A 78 9.80 -4.91 1.43
N LYS A 79 8.79 -4.30 2.04
CA LYS A 79 8.50 -4.44 3.49
C LYS A 79 8.21 -5.88 3.88
N LEU A 80 7.40 -6.58 3.08
CA LEU A 80 7.10 -7.99 3.32
C LEU A 80 8.37 -8.85 3.26
N ALA A 81 9.24 -8.59 2.29
CA ALA A 81 10.50 -9.32 2.14
C ALA A 81 11.44 -9.08 3.33
N ARG A 82 11.54 -7.82 3.79
CA ARG A 82 12.34 -7.49 4.98
C ARG A 82 11.82 -8.24 6.21
N ASN A 83 10.51 -8.27 6.38
CA ASN A 83 9.89 -8.98 7.50
C ASN A 83 10.14 -10.49 7.41
N ALA A 84 9.98 -11.08 6.24
CA ALA A 84 10.16 -12.52 6.02
C ALA A 84 11.60 -12.99 6.21
N THR A 85 12.58 -12.15 5.89
CA THR A 85 14.02 -12.49 5.99
C THR A 85 14.68 -12.01 7.28
N GLY A 86 13.94 -11.29 8.15
CA GLY A 86 14.50 -10.68 9.35
C GLY A 86 15.32 -9.43 9.10
N LYS A 87 15.39 -8.94 7.85
CA LYS A 87 16.12 -7.72 7.47
C LYS A 87 15.19 -6.51 7.52
N MET A 88 14.72 -6.17 8.72
CA MET A 88 13.63 -5.22 8.96
C MET A 88 13.93 -3.79 8.51
N ILE A 89 15.20 -3.36 8.53
CA ILE A 89 15.59 -1.98 8.22
C ILE A 89 16.64 -2.00 7.10
N ALA A 90 16.34 -1.33 5.99
CA ALA A 90 17.34 -1.12 4.94
C ALA A 90 18.23 0.06 5.33
N SER A 91 19.54 -0.11 5.19
CA SER A 91 20.50 0.97 5.38
C SER A 91 20.46 1.92 4.18
N TYR A 92 20.56 3.23 4.45
CA TYR A 92 20.74 4.24 3.40
C TYR A 92 22.19 4.32 2.92
N ARG A 93 23.10 3.65 3.61
CA ARG A 93 24.51 3.57 3.19
C ARG A 93 24.67 2.53 2.09
N VAL A 94 25.61 2.77 1.19
CA VAL A 94 26.00 1.76 0.19
C VAL A 94 26.57 0.56 0.92
N GLY A 95 26.01 -0.64 0.69
CA GLY A 95 26.45 -1.86 1.34
C GLY A 95 25.38 -2.96 1.29
N GLU A 96 25.63 -4.06 2.01
CA GLU A 96 24.76 -5.25 1.99
C GLU A 96 23.33 -4.98 2.47
N ASP A 97 23.18 -4.05 3.43
CA ASP A 97 21.87 -3.73 4.02
C ASP A 97 21.14 -2.60 3.30
N SER A 98 21.73 -1.99 2.26
CA SER A 98 21.02 -1.02 1.42
C SER A 98 19.96 -1.73 0.59
N ARG A 99 18.96 -0.96 0.08
CA ARG A 99 17.94 -1.53 -0.80
C ARG A 99 18.56 -2.26 -1.99
N LYS A 100 19.53 -1.63 -2.64
CA LYS A 100 20.24 -2.23 -3.77
C LYS A 100 21.07 -3.45 -3.34
N GLY A 101 21.74 -3.37 -2.21
CA GLY A 101 22.53 -4.48 -1.66
C GLY A 101 21.67 -5.67 -1.28
N LEU A 102 20.51 -5.44 -0.66
CA LEU A 102 19.56 -6.51 -0.34
C LEU A 102 19.06 -7.21 -1.60
N MET A 103 18.81 -6.48 -2.68
CA MET A 103 18.38 -7.07 -3.94
C MET A 103 19.44 -7.91 -4.64
N LEU A 104 20.73 -7.76 -4.27
CA LEU A 104 21.81 -8.64 -4.72
C LEU A 104 21.90 -9.94 -3.90
N ASN A 105 21.26 -10.00 -2.74
CA ASN A 105 21.15 -11.20 -1.94
C ASN A 105 20.05 -12.09 -2.51
N LEU A 106 20.39 -13.33 -2.88
CA LEU A 106 19.45 -14.25 -3.54
C LEU A 106 18.25 -14.58 -2.66
N GLU A 107 18.45 -14.82 -1.37
CA GLU A 107 17.37 -15.11 -0.42
C GLU A 107 16.41 -13.93 -0.34
N PHE A 108 16.91 -12.72 -0.22
CA PHE A 108 16.07 -11.51 -0.16
C PHE A 108 15.32 -11.28 -1.47
N LYS A 109 16.01 -11.43 -2.61
CA LYS A 109 15.38 -11.29 -3.92
C LYS A 109 14.24 -12.28 -4.11
N ASN A 110 14.46 -13.54 -3.71
CA ASN A 110 13.41 -14.57 -3.77
C ASN A 110 12.23 -14.19 -2.86
N ALA A 111 12.50 -13.71 -1.65
CA ALA A 111 11.46 -13.25 -0.73
C ALA A 111 10.68 -12.06 -1.31
N PHE A 112 11.36 -11.14 -1.99
CA PHE A 112 10.74 -10.01 -2.68
C PHE A 112 9.83 -10.46 -3.81
N ASP A 113 10.28 -11.39 -4.65
CA ASP A 113 9.48 -11.92 -5.74
C ASP A 113 8.25 -12.70 -5.22
N GLN A 114 8.43 -13.46 -4.15
CA GLN A 114 7.32 -14.15 -3.47
C GLN A 114 6.33 -13.16 -2.83
N ALA A 115 6.83 -12.06 -2.28
CA ALA A 115 5.99 -11.01 -1.72
C ALA A 115 5.09 -10.37 -2.80
N LYS A 116 5.63 -10.08 -3.98
CA LYS A 116 4.83 -9.58 -5.10
C LYS A 116 3.77 -10.59 -5.52
N ALA A 117 4.11 -11.87 -5.58
CA ALA A 117 3.16 -12.94 -5.88
C ALA A 117 2.06 -13.04 -4.80
N ARG A 118 2.42 -12.87 -3.53
CA ARG A 118 1.47 -12.83 -2.43
C ARG A 118 0.49 -11.66 -2.57
N ILE A 119 1.00 -10.47 -2.90
CA ILE A 119 0.16 -9.27 -3.10
C ILE A 119 -0.83 -9.49 -4.25
N ARG A 120 -0.43 -10.17 -5.33
CA ARG A 120 -1.35 -10.51 -6.43
C ARG A 120 -2.53 -11.38 -5.98
N ARG A 121 -2.39 -12.11 -4.89
CA ARG A 121 -3.46 -12.95 -4.33
C ARG A 121 -4.31 -12.24 -3.27
N MET A 122 -3.93 -11.03 -2.88
CA MET A 122 -4.65 -10.26 -1.86
C MET A 122 -5.95 -9.68 -2.41
N ASP A 123 -6.89 -9.46 -1.51
CA ASP A 123 -8.08 -8.66 -1.76
C ASP A 123 -7.66 -7.20 -1.93
N PHE A 124 -8.13 -6.56 -3.00
CA PHE A 124 -7.84 -5.17 -3.30
C PHE A 124 -9.12 -4.35 -3.32
N ARG A 125 -9.14 -3.27 -2.55
CA ARG A 125 -10.25 -2.34 -2.48
C ARG A 125 -9.76 -0.92 -2.70
N PHE A 126 -10.64 -0.03 -3.13
CA PHE A 126 -10.31 1.36 -3.37
C PHE A 126 -11.52 2.25 -3.18
N VAL A 127 -11.27 3.54 -2.91
CA VAL A 127 -12.28 4.59 -2.84
C VAL A 127 -11.75 5.83 -3.50
N GLU A 128 -12.58 6.50 -4.30
CA GLU A 128 -12.19 7.74 -4.96
C GLU A 128 -12.01 8.87 -3.96
N GLU A 129 -10.93 9.62 -4.13
CA GLU A 129 -10.70 10.89 -3.47
C GLU A 129 -9.79 11.75 -4.35
N THR A 130 -10.32 12.85 -4.85
CA THR A 130 -9.63 13.73 -5.79
C THR A 130 -8.92 14.91 -5.11
N ASP A 131 -9.36 15.31 -3.93
CA ASP A 131 -8.68 16.36 -3.14
C ASP A 131 -7.43 15.77 -2.50
N GLN A 132 -6.27 16.39 -2.74
CA GLN A 132 -4.99 15.86 -2.29
C GLN A 132 -4.83 15.90 -0.77
N ASN A 133 -5.39 16.91 -0.11
CA ASN A 133 -5.34 16.99 1.36
C ASN A 133 -6.27 15.94 1.98
N ALA A 134 -7.48 15.81 1.46
CA ALA A 134 -8.41 14.78 1.90
C ALA A 134 -7.84 13.39 1.68
N GLN A 135 -7.18 13.16 0.54
CA GLN A 135 -6.55 11.88 0.21
C GLN A 135 -5.45 11.52 1.22
N ALA A 136 -4.60 12.49 1.59
CA ALA A 136 -3.54 12.28 2.58
C ALA A 136 -4.12 11.98 3.97
N LEU A 137 -5.13 12.75 4.39
CA LEU A 137 -5.80 12.51 5.67
C LEU A 137 -6.52 11.16 5.69
N LEU A 138 -7.15 10.79 4.60
CA LEU A 138 -7.86 9.51 4.48
C LEU A 138 -6.92 8.32 4.58
N GLU A 139 -5.74 8.40 3.96
CA GLU A 139 -4.71 7.36 4.10
C GLU A 139 -4.33 7.15 5.57
N ILE A 140 -4.07 8.23 6.29
CA ILE A 140 -3.73 8.15 7.72
C ILE A 140 -4.92 7.60 8.51
N TYR A 141 -6.12 8.14 8.27
CA TYR A 141 -7.32 7.69 8.98
C TYR A 141 -7.56 6.19 8.79
N CYS A 142 -7.56 5.72 7.54
CA CYS A 142 -7.80 4.31 7.25
C CYS A 142 -6.71 3.41 7.84
N THR A 143 -5.44 3.84 7.76
CA THR A 143 -4.34 3.09 8.35
C THR A 143 -4.56 2.85 9.85
N LEU A 144 -4.97 3.89 10.58
CA LEU A 144 -5.20 3.79 12.02
C LEU A 144 -6.50 3.05 12.34
N ALA A 145 -7.59 3.38 11.65
CA ALA A 145 -8.90 2.78 11.90
C ALA A 145 -8.92 1.28 11.58
N LEU A 146 -8.22 0.86 10.53
CA LEU A 146 -8.16 -0.54 10.09
C LEU A 146 -6.98 -1.30 10.69
N ASN A 147 -6.14 -0.64 11.45
CA ASN A 147 -4.95 -1.23 12.05
C ASN A 147 -4.08 -1.94 10.99
N ALA A 148 -3.81 -1.25 9.89
CA ALA A 148 -3.08 -1.81 8.76
C ALA A 148 -1.65 -2.16 9.15
N ARG A 149 -1.34 -3.45 9.16
CA ARG A 149 -0.16 -4.02 9.81
C ARG A 149 1.17 -3.50 9.26
N TYR A 150 1.25 -3.24 7.95
CA TYR A 150 2.52 -2.89 7.29
C TYR A 150 2.66 -1.40 6.99
N ASN A 151 1.73 -0.57 7.44
CA ASN A 151 1.89 0.87 7.38
C ASN A 151 2.60 1.37 8.62
N ASP A 152 3.55 2.29 8.42
CA ASP A 152 4.10 3.09 9.50
C ASP A 152 4.35 4.52 9.01
N PHE A 153 4.33 5.46 9.93
CA PHE A 153 4.59 6.88 9.66
C PHE A 153 5.86 7.34 10.36
N ASN A 154 6.73 6.38 10.70
CA ASN A 154 8.00 6.68 11.35
C ASN A 154 8.93 7.44 10.41
N THR A 155 9.63 8.41 10.94
CA THR A 155 10.68 9.11 10.22
C THR A 155 11.95 8.25 10.21
N HIS A 156 12.53 8.09 9.04
CA HIS A 156 13.75 7.30 8.87
C HIS A 156 14.94 8.16 8.50
#